data_c4d44832e6449bc51fff05bedf8524a8
#
_entry.id   c4d44832e6449bc51fff05bedf8524a8
#
_cell.length_a   1.000
_cell.length_b   1.000
_cell.length_c   1.000
_cell.angle_alpha   90.00
_cell.angle_beta   90.00
_cell.angle_gamma   90.00
#
_symmetry.space_group_name_H-M   'P 1'
#
loop_
_entity.id
_entity.type
_entity.pdbx_description
1 polymer ?
#
loop_
_entity_poly.entity_id
_entity_poly.type
_entity_poly.pdbx_seq_one_letter_code
_entity_poly.pdbx_strand_id
1 'polypeptide(L)'
;MVKFLTKVALATCMLMAGQTMSAATPWKKGAFETKKYRNLFVEMGYSKKDVDAKLQEVFNDCFYGPNKVYFEVGDSMGYVSDIKNHDARTEGMSYGLMIAVQFDKKDIFDRLWRWS
;
A
#
# COMPACT_ATOMS: atom_id res chain seq x y z
N MET A 1 -40.38 -43.44 -1.83
CA MET A 1 -39.67 -42.47 -1.01
C MET A 1 -38.18 -42.31 -1.37
N VAL A 2 -37.46 -43.33 -1.79
CA VAL A 2 -36.03 -43.31 -2.12
C VAL A 2 -35.70 -42.53 -3.41
N LYS A 3 -36.58 -42.51 -4.43
CA LYS A 3 -36.33 -41.81 -5.72
C LYS A 3 -36.44 -40.28 -5.65
N PHE A 4 -37.02 -39.70 -4.59
CA PHE A 4 -37.15 -38.26 -4.41
C PHE A 4 -35.92 -37.68 -3.75
N LEU A 5 -35.31 -38.42 -2.81
CA LEU A 5 -34.08 -38.02 -2.12
C LEU A 5 -32.85 -37.96 -3.02
N THR A 6 -32.77 -38.84 -4.03
CA THR A 6 -31.65 -38.88 -4.98
C THR A 6 -31.65 -37.67 -5.92
N LYS A 7 -32.85 -37.14 -6.30
CA LYS A 7 -32.93 -35.93 -7.16
C LYS A 7 -32.59 -34.65 -6.41
N VAL A 8 -32.87 -34.56 -5.11
CA VAL A 8 -32.52 -33.40 -4.28
C VAL A 8 -31.05 -33.37 -4.02
N ALA A 9 -30.38 -34.51 -3.77
CA ALA A 9 -28.94 -34.60 -3.56
C ALA A 9 -28.14 -34.21 -4.83
N LEU A 10 -28.63 -34.56 -6.02
CA LEU A 10 -27.96 -34.19 -7.28
C LEU A 10 -28.09 -32.69 -7.59
N ALA A 11 -29.23 -32.06 -7.24
CA ALA A 11 -29.44 -30.63 -7.43
C ALA A 11 -28.55 -29.78 -6.48
N THR A 12 -28.30 -30.28 -5.27
CA THR A 12 -27.43 -29.57 -4.29
C THR A 12 -25.95 -29.65 -4.68
N CYS A 13 -25.49 -30.72 -5.30
CA CYS A 13 -24.12 -30.84 -5.79
C CYS A 13 -23.83 -29.95 -7.01
N MET A 14 -24.83 -29.63 -7.85
CA MET A 14 -24.65 -28.74 -9.01
C MET A 14 -24.59 -27.25 -8.63
N LEU A 15 -25.08 -26.86 -7.47
CA LEU A 15 -25.01 -25.46 -7.01
C LEU A 15 -23.65 -25.07 -6.38
N MET A 16 -22.78 -26.04 -6.06
CA MET A 16 -21.46 -25.79 -5.50
C MET A 16 -20.34 -25.70 -6.54
N ALA A 17 -20.62 -25.97 -7.82
CA ALA A 17 -19.62 -25.99 -8.89
C ALA A 17 -19.46 -24.65 -9.62
N GLY A 18 -20.06 -23.57 -9.13
CA GLY A 18 -20.15 -22.29 -9.83
C GLY A 18 -19.31 -21.14 -9.28
N GLN A 19 -18.45 -21.37 -8.30
CA GLN A 19 -17.44 -20.35 -7.92
C GLN A 19 -16.15 -20.60 -8.70
N THR A 20 -16.17 -20.32 -10.00
CA THR A 20 -14.94 -20.05 -10.71
C THR A 20 -14.35 -18.80 -10.08
N MET A 21 -13.29 -18.97 -9.28
CA MET A 21 -12.43 -17.84 -8.96
C MET A 21 -12.03 -17.22 -10.29
N SER A 22 -12.58 -16.03 -10.57
CA SER A 22 -12.16 -15.25 -11.71
C SER A 22 -10.68 -14.97 -11.53
N ALA A 23 -9.84 -15.74 -12.21
CA ALA A 23 -8.42 -15.45 -12.28
C ALA A 23 -8.33 -14.03 -12.82
N ALA A 24 -7.80 -13.10 -12.01
CA ALA A 24 -7.61 -11.73 -12.43
C ALA A 24 -6.87 -11.75 -13.77
N THR A 25 -7.46 -11.14 -14.79
CA THR A 25 -6.86 -11.07 -16.13
C THR A 25 -5.46 -10.47 -15.99
N PRO A 26 -4.40 -11.16 -16.43
CA PRO A 26 -3.05 -10.60 -16.31
C PRO A 26 -3.01 -9.22 -16.96
N TRP A 27 -2.45 -8.25 -16.25
CA TRP A 27 -2.28 -6.90 -16.78
C TRP A 27 -1.36 -6.95 -17.98
N LYS A 28 -1.86 -6.63 -19.16
CA LYS A 28 -1.08 -6.64 -20.41
C LYS A 28 -0.04 -5.51 -20.45
N LYS A 29 -0.25 -4.45 -19.65
CA LYS A 29 0.62 -3.28 -19.55
C LYS A 29 0.79 -2.88 -18.08
N GLY A 30 1.96 -2.40 -17.72
CA GLY A 30 2.26 -1.93 -16.37
C GLY A 30 1.47 -0.68 -15.97
N ALA A 31 1.39 -0.41 -14.66
CA ALA A 31 0.68 0.75 -14.13
C ALA A 31 1.26 2.08 -14.63
N PHE A 32 2.55 2.15 -14.88
CA PHE A 32 3.20 3.33 -15.47
C PHE A 32 2.62 3.69 -16.84
N GLU A 33 2.40 2.69 -17.72
CA GLU A 33 1.84 2.91 -19.06
C GLU A 33 0.34 3.22 -19.02
N THR A 34 -0.40 2.50 -18.20
CA THR A 34 -1.86 2.62 -18.12
C THR A 34 -2.32 3.79 -17.25
N LYS A 35 -1.46 4.32 -16.39
CA LYS A 35 -1.75 5.30 -15.34
C LYS A 35 -2.84 4.83 -14.36
N LYS A 36 -3.05 3.50 -14.29
CA LYS A 36 -4.03 2.87 -13.39
C LYS A 36 -3.28 2.07 -12.32
N TYR A 37 -3.36 2.56 -11.10
CA TYR A 37 -2.78 1.90 -9.93
C TYR A 37 -3.91 1.23 -9.14
N ARG A 38 -3.70 -0.06 -8.81
CA ARG A 38 -4.64 -0.80 -7.98
C ARG A 38 -4.50 -0.34 -6.53
N ASN A 39 -5.64 -0.10 -5.89
CA ASN A 39 -5.67 0.09 -4.44
C ASN A 39 -6.19 -1.19 -3.80
N LEU A 40 -5.27 -2.03 -3.32
CA LEU A 40 -5.59 -3.34 -2.76
C LEU A 40 -6.49 -3.24 -1.52
N PHE A 41 -6.35 -2.20 -0.70
CA PHE A 41 -7.21 -2.02 0.47
C PHE A 41 -8.66 -1.75 0.05
N VAL A 42 -8.88 -0.94 -0.99
CA VAL A 42 -10.22 -0.70 -1.52
C VAL A 42 -10.79 -1.98 -2.15
N GLU A 43 -9.98 -2.75 -2.85
CA GLU A 43 -10.39 -4.06 -3.41
C GLU A 43 -10.74 -5.08 -2.31
N MET A 44 -10.14 -4.97 -1.13
CA MET A 44 -10.47 -5.77 0.05
C MET A 44 -11.71 -5.27 0.82
N GLY A 45 -12.37 -4.19 0.35
CA GLY A 45 -13.62 -3.68 0.91
C GLY A 45 -13.48 -2.49 1.85
N TYR A 46 -12.28 -1.93 2.06
CA TYR A 46 -12.13 -0.69 2.80
C TYR A 46 -12.61 0.51 1.98
N SER A 47 -13.22 1.50 2.62
CA SER A 47 -13.59 2.72 1.91
C SER A 47 -12.33 3.50 1.49
N LYS A 48 -12.38 4.11 0.30
CA LYS A 48 -11.24 4.96 -0.14
C LYS A 48 -10.96 6.08 0.85
N LYS A 49 -11.99 6.65 1.47
CA LYS A 49 -11.87 7.71 2.48
C LYS A 49 -11.05 7.25 3.69
N ASP A 50 -11.35 6.05 4.21
CA ASP A 50 -10.66 5.52 5.38
C ASP A 50 -9.21 5.16 5.05
N VAL A 51 -8.95 4.63 3.84
CA VAL A 51 -7.60 4.36 3.36
C VAL A 51 -6.80 5.66 3.26
N ASP A 52 -7.35 6.69 2.62
CA ASP A 52 -6.68 7.99 2.47
C ASP A 52 -6.39 8.64 3.83
N ALA A 53 -7.37 8.60 4.76
CA ALA A 53 -7.20 9.12 6.11
C ALA A 53 -6.10 8.39 6.87
N LYS A 54 -6.06 7.05 6.77
CA LYS A 54 -5.02 6.24 7.43
C LYS A 54 -3.64 6.48 6.85
N LEU A 55 -3.52 6.63 5.54
CA LEU A 55 -2.25 6.98 4.89
C LEU A 55 -1.73 8.34 5.37
N GLN A 56 -2.62 9.35 5.48
CA GLN A 56 -2.24 10.66 5.97
C GLN A 56 -1.83 10.63 7.46
N GLU A 57 -2.54 9.87 8.29
CA GLU A 57 -2.19 9.65 9.70
C GLU A 57 -0.80 9.06 9.83
N VAL A 58 -0.51 7.95 9.11
CA VAL A 58 0.79 7.28 9.15
C VAL A 58 1.90 8.18 8.63
N PHE A 59 1.66 8.91 7.55
CA PHE A 59 2.65 9.89 7.05
C PHE A 59 2.98 10.92 8.12
N ASN A 60 1.98 11.51 8.76
CA ASN A 60 2.18 12.53 9.80
C ASN A 60 2.93 11.95 11.00
N ASP A 61 2.61 10.73 11.43
CA ASP A 61 3.31 10.09 12.54
C ASP A 61 4.79 9.83 12.21
N CYS A 62 5.08 9.29 11.04
CA CYS A 62 6.44 8.96 10.61
C CYS A 62 7.33 10.19 10.34
N PHE A 63 6.75 11.30 9.88
CA PHE A 63 7.52 12.48 9.48
C PHE A 63 7.49 13.62 10.49
N TYR A 64 6.42 13.77 11.27
CA TYR A 64 6.21 14.92 12.16
C TYR A 64 5.81 14.52 13.58
N GLY A 65 5.34 13.29 13.80
CA GLY A 65 4.84 12.81 15.08
C GLY A 65 5.92 12.54 16.12
N PRO A 66 5.52 12.12 17.33
CA PRO A 66 6.45 11.81 18.41
C PRO A 66 7.36 10.61 18.11
N ASN A 67 6.91 9.70 17.24
CA ASN A 67 7.65 8.51 16.81
C ASN A 67 8.30 8.68 15.43
N LYS A 68 8.52 9.92 15.01
CA LYS A 68 9.05 10.21 13.68
C LYS A 68 10.42 9.56 13.45
N VAL A 69 10.60 9.13 12.23
CA VAL A 69 11.87 8.59 11.72
C VAL A 69 12.60 9.59 10.81
N TYR A 70 11.94 10.66 10.40
CA TYR A 70 12.51 11.75 9.61
C TYR A 70 13.05 12.86 10.49
N PHE A 71 14.28 13.30 10.20
CA PHE A 71 14.97 14.38 10.94
C PHE A 71 15.60 15.37 9.98
N GLU A 72 15.44 16.64 10.27
CA GLU A 72 16.09 17.73 9.54
C GLU A 72 17.46 18.02 10.12
N VAL A 73 18.40 18.41 9.24
CA VAL A 73 19.78 18.78 9.59
C VAL A 73 20.09 20.11 8.93
N GLY A 74 20.33 21.11 9.77
CA GLY A 74 20.53 22.49 9.33
C GLY A 74 19.32 22.98 8.51
N ASP A 75 19.57 23.90 7.59
CA ASP A 75 18.50 24.57 6.85
C ASP A 75 18.04 23.81 5.60
N SER A 76 18.82 22.83 5.12
CA SER A 76 18.62 22.28 3.78
C SER A 76 18.69 20.77 3.65
N MET A 77 19.13 20.04 4.66
CA MET A 77 19.28 18.58 4.62
C MET A 77 18.30 17.89 5.56
N GLY A 78 18.09 16.59 5.34
CA GLY A 78 17.31 15.72 6.21
C GLY A 78 17.63 14.27 5.95
N TYR A 79 17.36 13.41 6.92
CA TYR A 79 17.59 11.97 6.81
C TYR A 79 16.48 11.17 7.47
N VAL A 80 16.38 9.90 7.05
CA VAL A 80 15.57 8.89 7.72
C VAL A 80 16.46 8.04 8.60
N SER A 81 16.13 7.97 9.88
CA SER A 81 16.88 7.20 10.89
C SER A 81 16.42 5.76 10.92
N ASP A 82 17.37 4.83 10.94
CA ASP A 82 17.12 3.46 11.38
C ASP A 82 16.77 3.47 12.88
N ILE A 83 15.62 2.90 13.22
CA ILE A 83 15.08 2.94 14.60
C ILE A 83 15.86 2.09 15.60
N LYS A 84 16.61 1.10 15.12
CA LYS A 84 17.41 0.19 15.97
C LYS A 84 18.82 0.73 16.23
N ASN A 85 19.42 1.26 15.17
CA ASN A 85 20.85 1.63 15.22
C ASN A 85 21.04 3.15 15.33
N HIS A 86 19.99 3.94 15.18
CA HIS A 86 20.00 5.40 15.23
C HIS A 86 20.99 6.03 14.24
N ASP A 87 21.13 5.42 13.07
CA ASP A 87 21.96 5.88 11.95
C ASP A 87 21.12 6.09 10.68
N ALA A 88 21.69 6.73 9.66
CA ALA A 88 21.09 6.87 8.35
C ALA A 88 21.59 5.75 7.43
N ARG A 89 20.65 5.02 6.81
CA ARG A 89 20.94 3.92 5.89
C ARG A 89 20.35 4.19 4.53
N THR A 90 21.02 3.73 3.49
CA THR A 90 20.56 3.85 2.10
C THR A 90 19.13 3.33 1.91
N GLU A 91 18.78 2.25 2.58
CA GLU A 91 17.45 1.66 2.53
C GLU A 91 16.38 2.61 3.08
N GLY A 92 16.57 3.14 4.31
CA GLY A 92 15.68 4.12 4.91
C GLY A 92 15.57 5.40 4.09
N MET A 93 16.68 5.90 3.57
CA MET A 93 16.73 7.07 2.70
C MET A 93 15.94 6.86 1.42
N SER A 94 16.07 5.69 0.78
CA SER A 94 15.33 5.37 -0.44
C SER A 94 13.81 5.29 -0.20
N TYR A 95 13.39 4.72 0.92
CA TYR A 95 11.96 4.73 1.30
C TYR A 95 11.45 6.13 1.57
N GLY A 96 12.22 6.96 2.27
CA GLY A 96 11.87 8.37 2.52
C GLY A 96 11.68 9.16 1.22
N LEU A 97 12.58 9.00 0.26
CA LEU A 97 12.48 9.64 -1.07
C LEU A 97 11.22 9.17 -1.82
N MET A 98 10.95 7.85 -1.82
CA MET A 98 9.75 7.30 -2.46
C MET A 98 8.46 7.83 -1.83
N ILE A 99 8.40 7.87 -0.50
CA ILE A 99 7.22 8.38 0.23
C ILE A 99 7.02 9.87 -0.07
N ALA A 100 8.10 10.67 -0.07
CA ALA A 100 8.02 12.08 -0.37
C ALA A 100 7.43 12.35 -1.77
N VAL A 101 7.81 11.55 -2.78
CA VAL A 101 7.22 11.63 -4.13
C VAL A 101 5.73 11.26 -4.11
N GLN A 102 5.35 10.19 -3.41
CA GLN A 102 3.96 9.73 -3.36
C GLN A 102 3.02 10.72 -2.66
N PHE A 103 3.53 11.48 -1.70
CA PHE A 103 2.77 12.48 -0.94
C PHE A 103 2.98 13.91 -1.46
N ASP A 104 3.63 14.08 -2.61
CA ASP A 104 3.94 15.40 -3.22
C ASP A 104 4.66 16.36 -2.24
N LYS A 105 5.64 15.82 -1.50
CA LYS A 105 6.46 16.55 -0.52
C LYS A 105 7.83 16.86 -1.10
N LYS A 106 7.86 17.81 -2.04
CA LYS A 106 9.10 18.21 -2.72
C LYS A 106 10.17 18.73 -1.76
N ASP A 107 9.80 19.45 -0.73
CA ASP A 107 10.70 19.98 0.29
C ASP A 107 11.44 18.88 1.06
N ILE A 108 10.70 17.84 1.49
CA ILE A 108 11.27 16.66 2.13
C ILE A 108 12.17 15.88 1.15
N PHE A 109 11.71 15.69 -0.09
CA PHE A 109 12.52 15.04 -1.13
C PHE A 109 13.85 15.75 -1.34
N ASP A 110 13.83 17.07 -1.50
CA ASP A 110 15.03 17.88 -1.72
C ASP A 110 16.00 17.80 -0.54
N ARG A 111 15.50 17.75 0.70
CA ARG A 111 16.31 17.62 1.91
C ARG A 111 16.97 16.24 2.00
N LEU A 112 16.21 15.18 1.73
CA LEU A 112 16.72 13.82 1.70
C LEU A 112 17.77 13.63 0.59
N TRP A 113 17.50 14.19 -0.59
CA TRP A 113 18.42 14.13 -1.72
C TRP A 113 19.75 14.83 -1.45
N ARG A 114 19.73 15.96 -0.77
CA ARG A 114 20.98 16.68 -0.40
C ARG A 114 21.79 15.97 0.68
N TRP A 115 21.15 15.13 1.50
CA TRP A 115 21.85 14.31 2.48
C TRP A 115 22.53 13.10 1.81
N SER A 116 21.91 12.48 0.80
CA SER A 116 22.39 11.28 0.11
C SER A 116 23.55 11.55 -0.82
#